data_e6d2c01984a733850e274e023d40cd33
#
_entry.id   e6d2c01984a733850e274e023d40cd33
#
_cell.length_a   1.000
_cell.length_b   1.000
_cell.length_c   1.000
_cell.angle_alpha   90.00
_cell.angle_beta   90.00
_cell.angle_gamma   90.00
#
_symmetry.space_group_name_H-M   'P 1'
#
loop_
_entity.id
_entity.type
_entity.pdbx_description
1 polymer ?
#
loop_
_entity_poly.entity_id
_entity_poly.type
_entity_poly.pdbx_seq_one_letter_code
_entity_poly.pdbx_strand_id
1 'polypeptide(L)'
;MVGGDTYSLNADRWGTLWPAATAIPFYKPIDGQRVITYFNPLYDNYEGYDHAVKVEHNYNVLTKQVEDLTAENESEFGNDPVWVNKDMMWIGGGYLNVIFRQNLPVKEKHLVSLVRDKWATAAEGEDDGYIHLEFRYNTYDDVTARQANGAVSVSYTHLTLPTKL
;
A
#
# COMPACT_ATOMS: atom_id res chain seq x y z
N MET A 1 16.22 -29.79 -1.29
CA MET A 1 16.47 -28.87 -2.43
C MET A 1 15.40 -27.78 -2.34
N VAL A 2 15.79 -26.57 -1.96
CA VAL A 2 14.88 -25.43 -1.95
C VAL A 2 14.93 -24.84 -3.35
N GLY A 3 13.98 -25.24 -4.19
CA GLY A 3 13.80 -24.70 -5.52
C GLY A 3 12.82 -23.52 -5.47
N GLY A 4 13.31 -22.36 -5.05
CA GLY A 4 12.59 -21.11 -5.09
C GLY A 4 13.58 -19.96 -5.13
N ASP A 5 13.20 -18.84 -5.73
CA ASP A 5 14.04 -17.65 -5.71
C ASP A 5 14.26 -17.24 -4.25
N THR A 6 15.51 -17.01 -3.89
CA THR A 6 15.90 -16.54 -2.56
C THR A 6 15.49 -15.07 -2.42
N TYR A 7 14.81 -14.72 -1.36
CA TYR A 7 14.41 -13.35 -1.07
C TYR A 7 14.49 -13.05 0.43
N SER A 8 14.53 -11.79 0.78
CA SER A 8 14.36 -11.29 2.14
C SER A 8 13.20 -10.31 2.20
N LEU A 9 12.72 -10.01 3.40
CA LEU A 9 11.64 -9.07 3.61
C LEU A 9 12.10 -7.96 4.56
N ASN A 10 11.77 -6.72 4.22
CA ASN A 10 11.89 -5.57 5.12
C ASN A 10 10.51 -5.25 5.68
N ALA A 11 10.25 -5.65 6.92
CA ALA A 11 8.95 -5.48 7.54
C ALA A 11 8.84 -4.10 8.21
N ASP A 12 7.68 -3.46 8.11
CA ASP A 12 7.44 -2.11 8.66
C ASP A 12 7.62 -2.03 10.19
N ARG A 13 7.50 -3.15 10.90
CA ARG A 13 7.56 -3.21 12.37
C ARG A 13 8.49 -4.29 12.93
N TRP A 14 8.95 -5.22 12.08
CA TRP A 14 9.75 -6.39 12.50
C TRP A 14 11.18 -6.35 11.99
N GLY A 15 11.60 -5.26 11.32
CA GLY A 15 12.93 -5.19 10.74
C GLY A 15 13.13 -6.16 9.57
N THR A 16 14.32 -6.73 9.46
CA THR A 16 14.69 -7.61 8.35
C THR A 16 14.35 -9.07 8.66
N LEU A 17 13.65 -9.72 7.74
CA LEU A 17 13.23 -11.11 7.90
C LEU A 17 13.90 -12.01 6.86
N TRP A 18 14.44 -13.12 7.31
CA TRP A 18 14.95 -14.19 6.45
C TRP A 18 13.96 -15.35 6.40
N PRO A 19 13.41 -15.71 5.23
CA PRO A 19 12.55 -16.88 5.06
C PRO A 19 13.33 -18.18 5.15
N ALA A 20 13.68 -18.62 6.36
CA ALA A 20 14.39 -19.88 6.59
C ALA A 20 13.54 -21.12 6.24
N ALA A 21 12.22 -20.98 6.26
CA ALA A 21 11.26 -21.98 5.81
C ALA A 21 10.07 -21.31 5.11
N THR A 22 9.37 -22.06 4.26
CA THR A 22 8.19 -21.54 3.55
C THR A 22 7.15 -22.61 3.29
N ALA A 23 5.87 -22.22 3.43
CA ALA A 23 4.72 -23.01 2.98
C ALA A 23 4.34 -22.72 1.52
N ILE A 24 4.97 -21.72 0.90
CA ILE A 24 4.69 -21.25 -0.47
C ILE A 24 5.94 -21.37 -1.37
N PRO A 25 6.45 -22.59 -1.62
CA PRO A 25 7.73 -22.80 -2.31
C PRO A 25 7.75 -22.31 -3.76
N PHE A 26 6.58 -22.03 -4.34
CA PHE A 26 6.46 -21.55 -5.72
C PHE A 26 6.18 -20.05 -5.81
N TYR A 27 6.23 -19.32 -4.69
CA TYR A 27 6.11 -17.87 -4.69
C TYR A 27 7.28 -17.26 -5.46
N LYS A 28 6.96 -16.37 -6.39
CA LYS A 28 7.96 -15.63 -7.17
C LYS A 28 8.05 -14.21 -6.61
N PRO A 29 9.11 -13.88 -5.88
CA PRO A 29 9.30 -12.53 -5.36
C PRO A 29 9.59 -11.57 -6.52
N ILE A 30 9.15 -10.33 -6.34
CA ILE A 30 9.46 -9.19 -7.19
C ILE A 30 10.17 -8.17 -6.32
N ASP A 31 11.33 -7.70 -6.73
CA ASP A 31 12.09 -6.73 -5.97
C ASP A 31 11.30 -5.44 -5.76
N GLY A 32 11.31 -4.91 -4.55
CA GLY A 32 10.54 -3.74 -4.16
C GLY A 32 9.02 -3.95 -4.05
N GLN A 33 8.50 -5.15 -4.29
CA GLN A 33 7.08 -5.45 -4.14
C GLN A 33 6.64 -5.37 -2.67
N ARG A 34 5.61 -4.57 -2.38
CA ARG A 34 4.96 -4.57 -1.07
C ARG A 34 4.07 -5.80 -0.93
N VAL A 35 4.18 -6.46 0.24
CA VAL A 35 3.39 -7.66 0.54
C VAL A 35 2.83 -7.60 1.95
N ILE A 36 1.68 -8.20 2.14
CA ILE A 36 1.20 -8.61 3.47
C ILE A 36 1.67 -10.04 3.68
N THR A 37 2.55 -10.23 4.65
CA THR A 37 3.15 -11.53 4.96
C THR A 37 2.57 -12.10 6.24
N TYR A 38 2.17 -13.37 6.17
CA TYR A 38 1.86 -14.19 7.33
C TYR A 38 3.04 -15.11 7.60
N PHE A 39 3.60 -15.05 8.79
CA PHE A 39 4.78 -15.83 9.14
C PHE A 39 4.79 -16.25 10.60
N ASN A 40 5.56 -17.28 10.90
CA ASN A 40 5.90 -17.72 12.25
C ASN A 40 7.36 -17.40 12.52
N PRO A 41 7.70 -16.67 13.59
CA PRO A 41 9.08 -16.45 14.01
C PRO A 41 9.75 -17.80 14.36
N LEU A 42 11.01 -17.97 13.98
CA LEU A 42 11.81 -19.14 14.29
C LEU A 42 12.98 -18.81 15.21
N TYR A 43 13.79 -17.84 14.80
CA TYR A 43 15.00 -17.43 15.52
C TYR A 43 15.18 -15.92 15.41
N ASP A 44 15.72 -15.32 16.46
CA ASP A 44 16.16 -13.92 16.48
C ASP A 44 17.65 -13.82 16.10
N ASN A 45 18.05 -12.67 15.52
CA ASN A 45 19.44 -12.37 15.15
C ASN A 45 20.10 -13.47 14.28
N TYR A 46 19.46 -13.85 13.20
CA TYR A 46 19.89 -14.93 12.33
C TYR A 46 20.69 -14.41 11.12
N GLU A 47 21.98 -14.73 11.05
CA GLU A 47 22.87 -14.47 9.90
C GLU A 47 22.81 -13.05 9.33
N GLY A 48 22.68 -12.03 10.21
CA GLY A 48 22.61 -10.63 9.81
C GLY A 48 21.19 -10.10 9.57
N TYR A 49 20.18 -10.93 9.73
CA TYR A 49 18.77 -10.54 9.76
C TYR A 49 18.27 -10.45 11.20
N ASP A 50 17.28 -9.56 11.41
CA ASP A 50 16.68 -9.44 12.75
C ASP A 50 15.95 -10.72 13.16
N HIS A 51 15.28 -11.39 12.19
CA HIS A 51 14.58 -12.65 12.46
C HIS A 51 14.67 -13.62 11.29
N ALA A 52 14.83 -14.91 11.60
CA ALA A 52 14.51 -16.00 10.71
C ALA A 52 13.04 -16.41 10.90
N VAL A 53 12.32 -16.60 9.82
CA VAL A 53 10.88 -16.86 9.85
C VAL A 53 10.49 -18.04 8.96
N LYS A 54 9.35 -18.68 9.29
CA LYS A 54 8.63 -19.54 8.37
C LYS A 54 7.52 -18.73 7.73
N VAL A 55 7.63 -18.47 6.43
CA VAL A 55 6.58 -17.79 5.66
C VAL A 55 5.43 -18.75 5.37
N GLU A 56 4.23 -18.41 5.80
CA GLU A 56 3.02 -19.18 5.56
C GLU A 56 2.28 -18.69 4.31
N HIS A 57 2.23 -17.34 4.13
CA HIS A 57 1.56 -16.74 2.99
C HIS A 57 2.06 -15.33 2.68
N ASN A 58 2.09 -14.97 1.39
CA ASN A 58 2.36 -13.62 0.92
C ASN A 58 1.21 -13.15 0.02
N TYR A 59 0.64 -11.99 0.32
CA TYR A 59 -0.31 -11.29 -0.55
C TYR A 59 0.37 -10.07 -1.14
N ASN A 60 0.50 -10.02 -2.45
CA ASN A 60 1.01 -8.82 -3.14
C ASN A 60 0.02 -7.68 -2.95
N VAL A 61 0.54 -6.54 -2.51
CA VAL A 61 -0.26 -5.31 -2.30
C VAL A 61 -0.13 -4.42 -3.52
N LEU A 62 -1.24 -3.84 -3.96
CA LEU A 62 -1.23 -2.80 -4.98
C LEU A 62 -0.33 -1.66 -4.51
N THR A 63 0.73 -1.37 -5.29
CA THR A 63 1.71 -0.34 -4.96
C THR A 63 1.61 0.78 -5.98
N LYS A 64 1.42 2.01 -5.49
CA LYS A 64 1.28 3.22 -6.32
C LYS A 64 2.15 4.35 -5.78
N GLN A 65 2.21 5.45 -6.52
CA GLN A 65 2.71 6.74 -6.06
C GLN A 65 1.53 7.69 -5.84
N VAL A 66 1.73 8.74 -5.06
CA VAL A 66 0.76 9.84 -4.98
C VAL A 66 0.71 10.53 -6.33
N GLU A 67 -0.49 10.79 -6.80
CA GLU A 67 -0.76 11.46 -8.06
C GLU A 67 -1.30 12.88 -7.80
N ASP A 68 -1.10 13.81 -8.73
CA ASP A 68 -1.65 15.15 -8.59
C ASP A 68 -3.10 15.18 -9.12
N LEU A 69 -4.02 15.67 -8.32
CA LEU A 69 -5.40 15.92 -8.73
C LEU A 69 -5.50 17.28 -9.39
N THR A 70 -6.12 17.32 -10.56
CA THR A 70 -6.43 18.53 -11.33
C THR A 70 -7.86 18.50 -11.83
N ALA A 71 -8.38 19.64 -12.29
CA ALA A 71 -9.74 19.70 -12.84
C ALA A 71 -9.91 18.80 -14.09
N GLU A 72 -8.83 18.57 -14.83
CA GLU A 72 -8.87 17.77 -16.06
C GLU A 72 -8.95 16.26 -15.79
N ASN A 73 -8.37 15.79 -14.67
CA ASN A 73 -8.28 14.36 -14.35
C ASN A 73 -9.18 13.91 -13.19
N GLU A 74 -9.94 14.81 -12.58
CA GLU A 74 -10.79 14.49 -11.42
C GLU A 74 -11.78 13.37 -11.72
N SER A 75 -12.39 13.39 -12.91
CA SER A 75 -13.35 12.37 -13.33
C SER A 75 -12.74 10.98 -13.48
N GLU A 76 -11.44 10.88 -13.78
CA GLU A 76 -10.72 9.61 -13.91
C GLU A 76 -10.54 8.95 -12.55
N PHE A 77 -10.20 9.74 -11.54
CA PHE A 77 -10.00 9.22 -10.17
C PHE A 77 -11.32 8.85 -9.50
N GLY A 78 -12.42 9.48 -9.90
CA GLY A 78 -13.73 9.28 -9.30
C GLY A 78 -13.80 9.76 -7.84
N ASN A 79 -14.94 9.57 -7.23
CA ASN A 79 -15.16 9.89 -5.82
C ASN A 79 -16.26 8.99 -5.24
N ASP A 80 -16.24 7.72 -5.60
CA ASP A 80 -17.22 6.75 -5.13
C ASP A 80 -17.00 6.43 -3.64
N PRO A 81 -18.06 6.13 -2.91
CA PRO A 81 -17.97 5.84 -1.49
C PRO A 81 -17.19 4.55 -1.23
N VAL A 82 -16.23 4.63 -0.33
CA VAL A 82 -15.45 3.50 0.15
C VAL A 82 -15.28 3.63 1.67
N TRP A 83 -15.23 2.51 2.35
CA TRP A 83 -15.05 2.54 3.80
C TRP A 83 -13.58 2.35 4.18
N VAL A 84 -13.02 3.33 4.85
CA VAL A 84 -11.65 3.32 5.37
C VAL A 84 -11.69 3.50 6.89
N ASN A 85 -11.04 2.61 7.63
CA ASN A 85 -10.89 2.73 9.06
C ASN A 85 -9.49 3.31 9.38
N LYS A 86 -9.44 4.35 10.20
CA LYS A 86 -8.18 4.96 10.64
C LYS A 86 -7.22 3.97 11.29
N ASP A 87 -7.74 2.95 11.99
CA ASP A 87 -6.93 1.91 12.63
C ASP A 87 -6.30 0.93 11.63
N MET A 88 -6.73 0.99 10.36
CA MET A 88 -6.22 0.22 9.23
C MET A 88 -5.37 1.06 8.28
N MET A 89 -4.83 2.17 8.77
CA MET A 89 -3.86 3.01 8.07
C MET A 89 -2.58 3.13 8.89
N TRP A 90 -1.44 3.01 8.24
CA TRP A 90 -0.14 3.23 8.90
C TRP A 90 0.93 3.67 7.90
N ILE A 91 1.95 4.34 8.43
CA ILE A 91 3.14 4.71 7.67
C ILE A 91 4.23 3.68 7.97
N GLY A 92 4.88 3.18 6.93
CA GLY A 92 5.99 2.24 7.03
C GLY A 92 6.76 2.12 5.72
N GLY A 93 8.08 2.01 5.78
CA GLY A 93 8.94 1.80 4.62
C GLY A 93 8.87 2.87 3.54
N GLY A 94 8.45 4.11 3.84
CA GLY A 94 8.24 5.18 2.85
C GLY A 94 6.87 5.12 2.16
N TYR A 95 5.93 4.38 2.72
CA TYR A 95 4.57 4.21 2.18
C TYR A 95 3.51 4.58 3.21
N LEU A 96 2.42 5.18 2.74
CA LEU A 96 1.14 5.14 3.44
C LEU A 96 0.41 3.87 3.01
N ASN A 97 0.12 3.02 3.98
CA ASN A 97 -0.58 1.77 3.78
C ASN A 97 -2.03 1.93 4.22
N VAL A 98 -2.94 1.50 3.39
CA VAL A 98 -4.38 1.62 3.64
C VAL A 98 -5.06 0.29 3.36
N ILE A 99 -5.78 -0.24 4.35
CA ILE A 99 -6.74 -1.32 4.16
C ILE A 99 -8.14 -0.70 4.15
N PHE A 100 -8.89 -0.98 3.10
CA PHE A 100 -10.22 -0.43 2.87
C PHE A 100 -11.21 -1.54 2.56
N ARG A 101 -12.49 -1.27 2.80
CA ARG A 101 -13.56 -2.21 2.46
C ARG A 101 -14.30 -1.70 1.23
N GLN A 102 -14.47 -2.57 0.26
CA GLN A 102 -15.06 -2.25 -1.02
C GLN A 102 -16.12 -3.27 -1.42
N ASN A 103 -17.03 -2.85 -2.29
CA ASN A 103 -17.83 -3.77 -3.08
C ASN A 103 -16.97 -4.35 -4.21
N LEU A 104 -17.10 -5.65 -4.46
CA LEU A 104 -16.30 -6.29 -5.51
C LEU A 104 -16.81 -5.91 -6.90
N PRO A 105 -15.92 -5.77 -7.89
CA PRO A 105 -16.30 -5.56 -9.27
C PRO A 105 -16.96 -6.80 -9.91
N VAL A 106 -17.72 -6.59 -10.99
CA VAL A 106 -18.24 -7.65 -11.86
C VAL A 106 -17.25 -7.95 -12.99
N LYS A 107 -16.80 -6.94 -13.70
CA LYS A 107 -15.99 -7.04 -14.93
C LYS A 107 -14.73 -6.18 -14.86
N GLU A 108 -14.86 -4.94 -14.41
CA GLU A 108 -13.81 -3.94 -14.48
C GLU A 108 -13.17 -3.73 -13.11
N LYS A 109 -11.83 -3.77 -13.06
CA LYS A 109 -11.11 -3.51 -11.81
C LYS A 109 -11.31 -2.05 -11.39
N HIS A 110 -11.73 -1.85 -10.15
CA HIS A 110 -11.87 -0.52 -9.58
C HIS A 110 -10.52 0.20 -9.48
N LEU A 111 -10.53 1.51 -9.69
CA LEU A 111 -9.37 2.36 -9.49
C LEU A 111 -9.31 2.81 -8.04
N VAL A 112 -8.13 2.68 -7.45
CA VAL A 112 -7.80 3.21 -6.12
C VAL A 112 -6.62 4.14 -6.28
N SER A 113 -6.71 5.36 -5.78
CA SER A 113 -5.63 6.33 -5.83
C SER A 113 -5.54 7.14 -4.54
N LEU A 114 -4.35 7.56 -4.20
CA LEU A 114 -4.09 8.60 -3.24
C LEU A 114 -3.60 9.81 -4.02
N VAL A 115 -4.33 10.92 -3.93
CA VAL A 115 -4.05 12.10 -4.73
C VAL A 115 -3.74 13.29 -3.84
N ARG A 116 -2.93 14.21 -4.36
CA ARG A 116 -2.71 15.52 -3.78
C ARG A 116 -3.53 16.53 -4.56
N ASP A 117 -4.50 17.15 -3.90
CA ASP A 117 -5.26 18.24 -4.48
C ASP A 117 -4.42 19.52 -4.45
N LYS A 118 -3.83 19.85 -5.60
CA LYS A 118 -3.08 21.09 -5.78
C LYS A 118 -3.99 22.32 -5.87
N TRP A 119 -5.25 22.13 -6.19
CA TRP A 119 -6.17 23.23 -6.35
C TRP A 119 -6.71 23.70 -5.00
N ALA A 120 -7.13 22.79 -4.12
CA ALA A 120 -7.56 23.15 -2.76
C ALA A 120 -6.42 23.82 -1.99
N THR A 121 -5.20 23.28 -2.09
CA THR A 121 -4.01 23.86 -1.42
C THR A 121 -3.69 25.28 -1.92
N ALA A 122 -3.92 25.58 -3.19
CA ALA A 122 -3.71 26.92 -3.75
C ALA A 122 -4.83 27.91 -3.37
N ALA A 123 -6.06 27.40 -3.15
CA ALA A 123 -7.21 28.22 -2.81
C ALA A 123 -7.26 28.57 -1.30
N GLU A 124 -6.77 27.70 -0.44
CA GLU A 124 -6.82 27.88 1.01
C GLU A 124 -5.68 28.74 1.58
N GLY A 125 -4.64 29.02 0.80
CA GLY A 125 -3.64 30.08 1.07
C GLY A 125 -2.80 29.92 2.33
N GLU A 126 -2.98 28.88 3.12
CA GLU A 126 -2.24 28.61 4.35
C GLU A 126 -1.40 27.32 4.21
N ASP A 127 -0.08 27.52 4.15
CA ASP A 127 0.89 26.45 4.37
C ASP A 127 0.86 26.08 5.88
N ASP A 128 0.07 25.10 6.22
CA ASP A 128 -0.05 24.60 7.60
C ASP A 128 1.10 23.62 7.97
N GLY A 129 2.02 23.37 7.05
CA GLY A 129 3.15 22.44 7.23
C GLY A 129 2.79 20.98 7.04
N TYR A 130 1.60 20.67 6.51
CA TYR A 130 1.16 19.31 6.23
C TYR A 130 1.03 19.04 4.73
N ILE A 131 1.12 17.78 4.35
CA ILE A 131 0.76 17.31 3.01
C ILE A 131 -0.65 16.74 3.08
N HIS A 132 -1.59 17.39 2.43
CA HIS A 132 -2.98 16.95 2.35
C HIS A 132 -3.13 15.96 1.21
N LEU A 133 -3.65 14.78 1.52
CA LEU A 133 -3.88 13.70 0.56
C LEU A 133 -5.31 13.23 0.66
N GLU A 134 -5.91 12.94 -0.49
CA GLU A 134 -7.24 12.37 -0.59
C GLU A 134 -7.18 10.95 -1.10
N PHE A 135 -7.98 10.08 -0.49
CA PHE A 135 -8.20 8.72 -0.98
C PHE A 135 -9.34 8.76 -2.00
N ARG A 136 -9.03 8.48 -3.25
CA ARG A 136 -9.98 8.47 -4.37
C ARG A 136 -10.27 7.03 -4.80
N TYR A 137 -11.53 6.79 -5.13
CA TYR A 137 -12.03 5.50 -5.52
C TYR A 137 -13.01 5.63 -6.67
N ASN A 138 -12.78 4.86 -7.74
CA ASN A 138 -13.65 4.83 -8.91
C ASN A 138 -14.07 3.40 -9.18
N THR A 139 -15.35 3.14 -9.08
CA THR A 139 -15.96 1.83 -9.32
C THR A 139 -16.36 1.62 -10.77
N TYR A 140 -16.33 2.69 -11.59
CA TYR A 140 -16.84 2.68 -12.96
C TYR A 140 -18.31 2.18 -13.05
N ASP A 141 -19.08 2.39 -11.97
CA ASP A 141 -20.45 1.86 -11.81
C ASP A 141 -20.54 0.32 -11.89
N ASP A 142 -19.43 -0.38 -11.75
CA ASP A 142 -19.32 -1.84 -11.86
C ASP A 142 -19.18 -2.51 -10.47
N VAL A 143 -20.26 -2.58 -9.74
CA VAL A 143 -20.28 -3.09 -8.36
C VAL A 143 -21.23 -4.26 -8.16
N THR A 144 -20.86 -5.15 -7.24
CA THR A 144 -21.72 -6.21 -6.72
C THR A 144 -22.11 -5.93 -5.26
N ALA A 145 -23.08 -6.66 -4.73
CA ALA A 145 -23.39 -6.64 -3.30
C ALA A 145 -22.32 -7.35 -2.43
N ARG A 146 -21.39 -8.09 -3.05
CA ARG A 146 -20.32 -8.79 -2.34
C ARG A 146 -19.23 -7.81 -1.93
N GLN A 147 -18.81 -7.90 -0.68
CA GLN A 147 -17.77 -7.04 -0.13
C GLN A 147 -16.49 -7.82 0.19
N ALA A 148 -15.35 -7.13 0.09
CA ALA A 148 -14.06 -7.63 0.52
C ALA A 148 -13.15 -6.48 0.98
N ASN A 149 -12.09 -6.83 1.69
CA ASN A 149 -11.02 -5.87 1.98
C ASN A 149 -10.08 -5.77 0.79
N GLY A 150 -9.73 -4.54 0.43
CA GLY A 150 -8.61 -4.22 -0.43
C GLY A 150 -7.44 -3.67 0.38
N ALA A 151 -6.25 -3.71 -0.18
CA ALA A 151 -5.07 -3.08 0.40
C ALA A 151 -4.28 -2.34 -0.67
N VAL A 152 -3.79 -1.16 -0.33
CA VAL A 152 -2.92 -0.36 -1.17
C VAL A 152 -1.78 0.22 -0.35
N SER A 153 -0.57 0.25 -0.92
CA SER A 153 0.60 0.94 -0.39
C SER A 153 0.98 2.05 -1.34
N VAL A 154 0.93 3.29 -0.88
CA VAL A 154 1.19 4.46 -1.72
C VAL A 154 2.47 5.15 -1.25
N SER A 155 3.46 5.20 -2.13
CA SER A 155 4.72 5.90 -1.88
C SER A 155 4.48 7.41 -1.89
N TYR A 156 4.98 8.07 -0.85
CA TYR A 156 4.98 9.53 -0.74
C TYR A 156 6.40 10.12 -0.76
N THR A 157 7.41 9.31 -0.99
CA THR A 157 8.82 9.73 -0.87
C THR A 157 9.24 10.81 -1.88
N HIS A 158 8.49 10.97 -2.98
CA HIS A 158 8.70 12.04 -3.96
C HIS A 158 8.03 13.36 -3.57
N LEU A 159 7.18 13.38 -2.50
CA LEU A 159 6.57 14.59 -2.01
C LEU A 159 7.57 15.32 -1.12
N THR A 160 7.91 16.55 -1.49
CA THR A 160 8.70 17.45 -0.65
C THR A 160 7.77 18.42 0.04
N LEU A 161 7.95 18.60 1.35
CA LEU A 161 7.35 19.75 2.02
C LEU A 161 7.93 21.03 1.44
N PRO A 162 7.13 22.09 1.23
CA PRO A 162 7.67 23.38 0.85
C PRO A 162 8.68 23.83 1.91
N THR A 163 9.93 23.98 1.50
CA THR A 163 10.99 24.48 2.37
C THR A 163 10.73 25.97 2.56
N LYS A 164 10.33 26.37 3.74
CA LYS A 164 10.38 27.81 4.10
C LYS A 164 11.86 28.20 4.15
N LEU A 165 12.27 29.08 3.22
CA LEU A 165 13.52 29.81 3.27
C LEU A 165 13.40 30.96 4.27
#